data_e2ba16c3bcd1c99a6e9b73b74356e66d
#
_entry.id   e2ba16c3bcd1c99a6e9b73b74356e66d
#
_cell.length_a   1.000
_cell.length_b   1.000
_cell.length_c   1.000
_cell.angle_alpha   90.00
_cell.angle_beta   90.00
_cell.angle_gamma   90.00
#
_symmetry.space_group_name_H-M   'P 1'
#
loop_
_entity.id
_entity.type
_entity.pdbx_description
1 polymer ?
#
loop_
_entity_poly.entity_id
_entity_poly.type
_entity_poly.pdbx_seq_one_letter_code
_entity_poly.pdbx_strand_id
1 'polypeptide(L)'
;MRVGPRWYSVTPIYLDYNATTPVDPTVADTIVPLLREHYGNPSSSHALGKVCRDAVDKARQQVASLVGASPDEIFFTAGGTESNNLVIQGTFLKEGNRTAGMVTSCFEHPAVRNPALFHRENGGEVSFVKTDSSGVIDLDELKQVLNDRTRLVSVMHANNEIGTLQPIRELSEICSLRGIPLHTDAAQ
;
A
#
# COMPACT_ATOMS: atom_id res chain seq x y z
N MET A 1 1.73 48.07 7.40
CA MET A 1 0.62 47.54 6.60
C MET A 1 1.21 46.50 5.63
N ARG A 2 0.96 45.21 5.86
CA ARG A 2 1.30 44.16 4.91
C ARG A 2 0.12 43.96 3.98
N VAL A 3 0.22 44.42 2.74
CA VAL A 3 -0.74 44.15 1.68
C VAL A 3 -0.40 42.74 1.18
N GLY A 4 -1.08 41.73 1.68
CA GLY A 4 -1.04 40.38 1.09
C GLY A 4 -1.72 40.41 -0.28
N PRO A 5 -1.31 39.54 -1.22
CA PRO A 5 -1.92 39.54 -2.55
C PRO A 5 -3.41 39.21 -2.49
N ARG A 6 -4.23 40.08 -3.07
CA ARG A 6 -5.68 39.92 -3.23
C ARG A 6 -6.03 38.90 -4.32
N TRP A 7 -5.63 37.66 -4.18
CA TRP A 7 -5.82 36.71 -5.29
C TRP A 7 -7.05 35.84 -5.19
N TYR A 8 -7.78 35.78 -4.05
CA TYR A 8 -8.97 34.92 -3.95
C TYR A 8 -10.07 35.57 -3.10
N SER A 9 -11.10 36.11 -3.77
CA SER A 9 -12.41 36.41 -3.17
C SER A 9 -13.38 35.19 -3.24
N VAL A 10 -12.94 34.09 -3.86
CA VAL A 10 -13.70 32.84 -3.99
C VAL A 10 -12.86 31.73 -3.38
N THR A 11 -13.44 30.99 -2.45
CA THR A 11 -12.82 29.77 -1.92
C THR A 11 -12.67 28.78 -3.08
N PRO A 12 -11.45 28.34 -3.41
CA PRO A 12 -11.26 27.42 -4.52
C PRO A 12 -11.98 26.07 -4.24
N ILE A 13 -12.60 25.52 -5.27
CA ILE A 13 -13.15 24.16 -5.20
C ILE A 13 -11.99 23.21 -5.39
N TYR A 14 -11.69 22.41 -4.36
CA TYR A 14 -10.65 21.38 -4.42
C TYR A 14 -11.25 20.08 -4.95
N LEU A 15 -10.69 19.54 -6.05
CA LEU A 15 -11.20 18.36 -6.75
C LEU A 15 -10.18 17.21 -6.82
N ASP A 16 -9.06 17.34 -6.12
CA ASP A 16 -7.97 16.34 -6.15
C ASP A 16 -7.87 15.55 -4.84
N TYR A 17 -9.01 15.04 -4.38
CA TYR A 17 -9.06 14.22 -3.16
C TYR A 17 -8.38 12.85 -3.31
N ASN A 18 -8.05 12.43 -4.53
CA ASN A 18 -7.22 11.24 -4.78
C ASN A 18 -5.77 11.44 -4.32
N ALA A 19 -5.25 12.67 -4.40
CA ALA A 19 -3.90 12.99 -3.98
C ALA A 19 -3.81 13.24 -2.48
N THR A 20 -4.68 14.11 -1.95
CA THR A 20 -4.68 14.47 -0.52
C THR A 20 -6.08 14.83 -0.05
N THR A 21 -6.35 14.59 1.23
CA THR A 21 -7.59 14.96 1.89
C THR A 21 -7.28 15.76 3.15
N PRO A 22 -8.22 16.61 3.64
CA PRO A 22 -8.11 17.17 4.99
C PRO A 22 -8.03 16.06 6.03
N VAL A 23 -7.26 16.28 7.08
CA VAL A 23 -7.27 15.38 8.23
C VAL A 23 -8.60 15.56 8.98
N ASP A 24 -9.27 14.46 9.30
CA ASP A 24 -10.47 14.49 10.12
C ASP A 24 -10.17 15.16 11.48
N PRO A 25 -11.03 16.10 11.95
CA PRO A 25 -10.80 16.79 13.21
C PRO A 25 -10.58 15.86 14.41
N THR A 26 -11.34 14.77 14.49
CA THR A 26 -11.20 13.76 15.56
C THR A 26 -9.84 13.08 15.53
N VAL A 27 -9.31 12.82 14.32
CA VAL A 27 -7.96 12.27 14.13
C VAL A 27 -6.92 13.31 14.53
N ALA A 28 -7.07 14.56 14.11
CA ALA A 28 -6.17 15.65 14.48
C ALA A 28 -6.11 15.83 16.01
N ASP A 29 -7.25 15.84 16.69
CA ASP A 29 -7.36 15.95 18.15
C ASP A 29 -6.68 14.78 18.87
N THR A 30 -6.68 13.60 18.26
CA THR A 30 -5.98 12.42 18.80
C THR A 30 -4.46 12.50 18.63
N ILE A 31 -3.99 13.05 17.50
CA ILE A 31 -2.57 13.13 17.17
C ILE A 31 -1.86 14.24 17.98
N VAL A 32 -2.50 15.40 18.16
CA VAL A 32 -1.88 16.59 18.79
C VAL A 32 -1.30 16.30 20.19
N PRO A 33 -1.95 15.59 21.12
CA PRO A 33 -1.38 15.23 22.40
C PRO A 33 -0.13 14.34 22.29
N LEU A 34 -0.11 13.41 21.31
CA LEU A 34 1.05 12.54 21.06
C LEU A 34 2.28 13.34 20.57
N LEU A 35 2.05 14.43 19.84
CA LEU A 35 3.15 15.30 19.38
C LEU A 35 3.66 16.24 20.47
N ARG A 36 2.81 16.66 21.41
CA ARG A 36 3.13 17.70 22.42
C ARG A 36 3.52 17.13 23.77
N GLU A 37 2.86 16.08 24.21
CA GLU A 37 2.92 15.57 25.59
C GLU A 37 3.49 14.15 25.66
N HIS A 38 3.14 13.30 24.69
CA HIS A 38 3.50 11.88 24.69
C HIS A 38 4.49 11.56 23.56
N TYR A 39 5.62 12.23 23.55
CA TYR A 39 6.67 12.14 22.53
C TYR A 39 7.74 11.06 22.81
N GLY A 40 7.50 10.17 23.77
CA GLY A 40 8.46 9.13 24.14
C GLY A 40 8.68 8.09 23.05
N ASN A 41 9.92 7.59 22.93
CA ASN A 41 10.19 6.49 22.00
C ASN A 41 9.49 5.20 22.48
N PRO A 42 8.61 4.57 21.67
CA PRO A 42 7.89 3.36 22.05
C PRO A 42 8.81 2.17 22.41
N SER A 43 10.05 2.16 21.93
CA SER A 43 11.04 1.11 22.24
C SER A 43 11.71 1.30 23.61
N SER A 44 11.55 2.46 24.26
CA SER A 44 12.15 2.75 25.57
C SER A 44 11.39 2.07 26.69
N SER A 45 12.11 1.61 27.72
CA SER A 45 11.53 0.91 28.90
C SER A 45 10.94 1.82 29.97
N HIS A 46 11.25 3.13 29.94
CA HIS A 46 10.75 4.09 30.95
C HIS A 46 9.28 4.50 30.68
N ALA A 47 8.66 5.17 31.65
CA ALA A 47 7.23 5.50 31.66
C ALA A 47 6.73 6.21 30.37
N LEU A 48 7.48 7.20 29.84
CA LEU A 48 7.10 7.92 28.63
C LEU A 48 7.11 7.01 27.41
N GLY A 49 8.09 6.10 27.30
CA GLY A 49 8.13 5.11 26.23
C GLY A 49 6.95 4.14 26.30
N LYS A 50 6.58 3.73 27.52
CA LYS A 50 5.42 2.84 27.74
C LYS A 50 4.11 3.47 27.24
N VAL A 51 3.84 4.73 27.56
CA VAL A 51 2.63 5.45 27.10
C VAL A 51 2.54 5.44 25.57
N CYS A 52 3.64 5.73 24.89
CA CYS A 52 3.66 5.72 23.42
C CYS A 52 3.49 4.31 22.84
N ARG A 53 4.10 3.30 23.45
CA ARG A 53 3.93 1.90 23.03
C ARG A 53 2.48 1.45 23.20
N ASP A 54 1.86 1.71 24.34
CA ASP A 54 0.45 1.35 24.58
C ASP A 54 -0.48 2.00 23.55
N ALA A 55 -0.19 3.24 23.10
CA ALA A 55 -0.92 3.91 22.03
C ALA A 55 -0.75 3.23 20.66
N VAL A 56 0.48 2.85 20.30
CA VAL A 56 0.77 2.13 19.06
C VAL A 56 0.12 0.74 19.05
N ASP A 57 0.21 0.01 20.17
CA ASP A 57 -0.38 -1.32 20.30
C ASP A 57 -1.91 -1.28 20.20
N LYS A 58 -2.54 -0.25 20.79
CA LYS A 58 -3.98 -0.01 20.64
C LYS A 58 -4.36 0.26 19.18
N ALA A 59 -3.62 1.13 18.49
CA ALA A 59 -3.86 1.43 17.07
C ALA A 59 -3.71 0.17 16.21
N ARG A 60 -2.70 -0.66 16.49
CA ARG A 60 -2.45 -1.94 15.82
C ARG A 60 -3.63 -2.89 15.98
N GLN A 61 -4.16 -3.04 17.20
CA GLN A 61 -5.35 -3.85 17.46
C GLN A 61 -6.58 -3.34 16.71
N GLN A 62 -6.78 -2.02 16.65
CA GLN A 62 -7.91 -1.41 15.94
C GLN A 62 -7.83 -1.68 14.43
N VAL A 63 -6.65 -1.52 13.81
CA VAL A 63 -6.43 -1.82 12.39
C VAL A 63 -6.61 -3.32 12.14
N ALA A 64 -6.03 -4.19 12.95
CA ALA A 64 -6.19 -5.64 12.83
C ALA A 64 -7.66 -6.05 12.87
N SER A 65 -8.43 -5.52 13.84
CA SER A 65 -9.86 -5.78 13.95
C SER A 65 -10.65 -5.31 12.71
N LEU A 66 -10.27 -4.15 12.13
CA LEU A 66 -10.92 -3.61 10.94
C LEU A 66 -10.77 -4.51 9.71
N VAL A 67 -9.58 -5.10 9.54
CA VAL A 67 -9.25 -5.93 8.37
C VAL A 67 -9.39 -7.44 8.62
N GLY A 68 -9.82 -7.85 9.82
CA GLY A 68 -9.98 -9.26 10.19
C GLY A 68 -8.65 -10.02 10.35
N ALA A 69 -7.58 -9.31 10.74
CA ALA A 69 -6.26 -9.86 10.95
C ALA A 69 -5.88 -9.93 12.44
N SER A 70 -4.77 -10.60 12.76
CA SER A 70 -4.13 -10.56 14.08
C SER A 70 -3.24 -9.31 14.22
N PRO A 71 -3.06 -8.75 15.44
CA PRO A 71 -2.22 -7.55 15.62
C PRO A 71 -0.76 -7.74 15.17
N ASP A 72 -0.21 -8.93 15.26
CA ASP A 72 1.15 -9.26 14.80
C ASP A 72 1.30 -9.33 13.28
N GLU A 73 0.18 -9.33 12.54
CA GLU A 73 0.17 -9.22 11.07
C GLU A 73 0.13 -7.76 10.57
N ILE A 74 0.02 -6.77 11.49
CA ILE A 74 -0.04 -5.36 11.13
C ILE A 74 1.34 -4.70 11.30
N PHE A 75 1.83 -4.09 10.22
CA PHE A 75 3.09 -3.35 10.21
C PHE A 75 2.83 -1.90 9.80
N PHE A 76 3.15 -0.95 10.68
CA PHE A 76 3.07 0.47 10.35
C PHE A 76 4.30 0.92 9.58
N THR A 77 4.06 1.66 8.50
CA THR A 77 5.08 2.24 7.62
C THR A 77 4.86 3.75 7.48
N ALA A 78 5.80 4.46 6.87
CA ALA A 78 5.68 5.88 6.60
C ALA A 78 4.66 6.21 5.48
N GLY A 79 4.16 5.20 4.76
CA GLY A 79 3.16 5.38 3.69
C GLY A 79 3.14 4.23 2.70
N GLY A 80 2.21 4.29 1.72
CA GLY A 80 2.00 3.24 0.72
C GLY A 80 3.25 2.87 -0.08
N THR A 81 4.10 3.84 -0.40
CA THR A 81 5.37 3.57 -1.10
C THR A 81 6.28 2.65 -0.29
N GLU A 82 6.44 2.89 1.00
CA GLU A 82 7.24 2.01 1.87
C GLU A 82 6.59 0.64 2.00
N SER A 83 5.27 0.58 2.20
CA SER A 83 4.52 -0.68 2.30
C SER A 83 4.69 -1.55 1.05
N ASN A 84 4.49 -0.99 -0.14
CA ASN A 84 4.65 -1.70 -1.40
C ASN A 84 6.09 -2.19 -1.61
N ASN A 85 7.09 -1.35 -1.30
CA ASN A 85 8.49 -1.73 -1.38
C ASN A 85 8.85 -2.84 -0.37
N LEU A 86 8.32 -2.78 0.85
CA LEU A 86 8.54 -3.79 1.88
C LEU A 86 8.07 -5.17 1.40
N VAL A 87 6.89 -5.26 0.80
CA VAL A 87 6.34 -6.51 0.27
C VAL A 87 7.16 -7.00 -0.93
N ILE A 88 7.35 -6.14 -1.95
CA ILE A 88 7.97 -6.53 -3.21
C ILE A 88 9.45 -6.87 -2.98
N GLN A 89 10.21 -5.96 -2.40
CA GLN A 89 11.63 -6.21 -2.15
C GLN A 89 11.84 -7.30 -1.11
N GLY A 90 11.03 -7.37 -0.05
CA GLY A 90 11.08 -8.42 0.96
C GLY A 90 10.86 -9.82 0.36
N THR A 91 9.99 -9.94 -0.65
CA THR A 91 9.77 -11.19 -1.37
C THR A 91 10.99 -11.61 -2.18
N PHE A 92 11.62 -10.69 -2.90
CA PHE A 92 12.67 -11.00 -3.88
C PHE A 92 14.09 -10.87 -3.34
N LEU A 93 14.32 -10.17 -2.23
CA LEU A 93 15.61 -10.17 -1.52
C LEU A 93 15.82 -11.44 -0.69
N LYS A 94 14.76 -12.20 -0.42
CA LYS A 94 14.87 -13.50 0.25
C LYS A 94 15.76 -14.45 -0.58
N GLU A 95 16.60 -15.21 0.12
CA GLU A 95 17.48 -16.18 -0.52
C GLU A 95 16.68 -17.16 -1.40
N GLY A 96 17.16 -17.40 -2.62
CA GLY A 96 16.52 -18.23 -3.63
C GLY A 96 15.46 -17.54 -4.49
N ASN A 97 15.01 -16.31 -4.15
CA ASN A 97 13.95 -15.62 -4.89
C ASN A 97 14.43 -14.53 -5.86
N ARG A 98 15.73 -14.22 -5.90
CA ARG A 98 16.25 -13.08 -6.69
C ARG A 98 15.94 -13.14 -8.18
N THR A 99 15.79 -14.31 -8.74
CA THR A 99 15.43 -14.53 -10.16
C THR A 99 14.01 -15.04 -10.33
N ALA A 100 13.21 -15.04 -9.26
CA ALA A 100 11.84 -15.54 -9.29
C ALA A 100 10.90 -14.61 -10.05
N GLY A 101 9.70 -15.11 -10.36
CA GLY A 101 8.68 -14.40 -11.12
C GLY A 101 7.81 -13.50 -10.25
N MET A 102 7.52 -12.30 -10.76
CA MET A 102 6.46 -11.41 -10.31
C MET A 102 5.45 -11.20 -11.44
N VAL A 103 4.17 -11.21 -11.11
CA VAL A 103 3.11 -10.83 -12.03
C VAL A 103 2.39 -9.62 -11.45
N THR A 104 2.15 -8.61 -12.30
CA THR A 104 1.50 -7.36 -11.89
C THR A 104 0.68 -6.78 -13.05
N SER A 105 -0.20 -5.83 -12.78
CA SER A 105 -0.95 -5.15 -13.83
C SER A 105 -0.09 -4.13 -14.59
N CYS A 106 -0.50 -3.77 -15.80
CA CYS A 106 0.24 -2.79 -16.62
C CYS A 106 0.06 -1.34 -16.14
N PHE A 107 -0.85 -1.06 -15.20
CA PHE A 107 -1.16 0.32 -14.77
C PHE A 107 -1.15 0.52 -13.25
N GLU A 108 -0.24 -0.16 -12.59
CA GLU A 108 0.05 0.04 -11.18
C GLU A 108 0.60 1.44 -10.87
N HIS A 109 0.37 1.89 -9.64
CA HIS A 109 1.05 3.07 -9.12
C HIS A 109 2.58 2.91 -9.18
N PRO A 110 3.36 3.99 -9.39
CA PRO A 110 4.83 3.92 -9.40
C PRO A 110 5.46 3.23 -8.19
N ALA A 111 4.80 3.24 -7.03
CA ALA A 111 5.24 2.55 -5.81
C ALA A 111 5.28 1.01 -5.95
N VAL A 112 4.53 0.43 -6.89
CA VAL A 112 4.56 -0.99 -7.26
C VAL A 112 5.36 -1.19 -8.55
N ARG A 113 5.10 -0.36 -9.57
CA ARG A 113 5.71 -0.49 -10.88
C ARG A 113 7.23 -0.34 -10.85
N ASN A 114 7.76 0.64 -10.11
CA ASN A 114 9.21 0.87 -10.08
C ASN A 114 9.98 -0.27 -9.37
N PRO A 115 9.57 -0.79 -8.20
CA PRO A 115 10.18 -1.99 -7.63
C PRO A 115 10.09 -3.22 -8.53
N ALA A 116 9.00 -3.40 -9.28
CA ALA A 116 8.87 -4.48 -10.24
C ALA A 116 9.88 -4.35 -11.39
N LEU A 117 10.03 -3.14 -11.95
CA LEU A 117 11.05 -2.86 -12.96
C LEU A 117 12.47 -3.07 -12.43
N PHE A 118 12.75 -2.59 -11.22
CA PHE A 118 14.04 -2.81 -10.56
C PHE A 118 14.33 -4.31 -10.39
N HIS A 119 13.34 -5.11 -9.96
CA HIS A 119 13.49 -6.55 -9.87
C HIS A 119 13.86 -7.18 -11.23
N ARG A 120 13.17 -6.77 -12.30
CA ARG A 120 13.46 -7.24 -13.67
C ARG A 120 14.87 -6.86 -14.13
N GLU A 121 15.33 -5.65 -13.88
CA GLU A 121 16.69 -5.19 -14.22
C GLU A 121 17.78 -5.95 -13.47
N ASN A 122 17.45 -6.51 -12.31
CA ASN A 122 18.36 -7.35 -11.51
C ASN A 122 18.22 -8.85 -11.77
N GLY A 123 17.63 -9.24 -12.91
CA GLY A 123 17.56 -10.62 -13.37
C GLY A 123 16.31 -11.39 -12.93
N GLY A 124 15.35 -10.74 -12.29
CA GLY A 124 14.04 -11.33 -12.00
C GLY A 124 13.14 -11.40 -13.22
N GLU A 125 12.14 -12.26 -13.18
CA GLU A 125 11.08 -12.32 -14.20
C GLU A 125 9.91 -11.43 -13.77
N VAL A 126 9.44 -10.53 -14.66
CA VAL A 126 8.25 -9.71 -14.39
C VAL A 126 7.33 -9.72 -15.60
N SER A 127 6.11 -10.20 -15.38
CA SER A 127 5.02 -10.15 -16.35
C SER A 127 4.05 -9.03 -16.00
N PHE A 128 3.79 -8.15 -16.96
CA PHE A 128 2.78 -7.09 -16.85
C PHE A 128 1.53 -7.53 -17.60
N VAL A 129 0.48 -7.88 -16.87
CA VAL A 129 -0.80 -8.31 -17.43
C VAL A 129 -1.57 -7.09 -17.92
N LYS A 130 -2.16 -7.20 -19.10
CA LYS A 130 -2.96 -6.16 -19.72
C LYS A 130 -4.28 -5.96 -19.00
N THR A 131 -4.91 -4.85 -19.32
CA THR A 131 -6.28 -4.53 -18.91
C THR A 131 -7.16 -4.36 -20.13
N ASP A 132 -8.44 -4.53 -19.95
CA ASP A 132 -9.43 -4.17 -20.98
C ASP A 132 -9.59 -2.63 -21.11
N SER A 133 -10.50 -2.19 -21.95
CA SER A 133 -10.77 -0.76 -22.19
C SER A 133 -11.36 -0.02 -20.99
N SER A 134 -11.88 -0.72 -19.99
CA SER A 134 -12.37 -0.17 -18.72
C SER A 134 -11.29 -0.18 -17.62
N GLY A 135 -10.11 -0.72 -17.92
CA GLY A 135 -8.98 -0.79 -16.99
C GLY A 135 -9.04 -2.02 -16.08
N VAL A 136 -9.91 -3.00 -16.31
CA VAL A 136 -9.97 -4.25 -15.54
C VAL A 136 -8.93 -5.23 -16.07
N ILE A 137 -8.18 -5.86 -15.16
CA ILE A 137 -7.12 -6.83 -15.50
C ILE A 137 -7.68 -8.05 -16.24
N ASP A 138 -6.96 -8.51 -17.25
CA ASP A 138 -7.28 -9.74 -17.97
C ASP A 138 -6.91 -10.98 -17.14
N LEU A 139 -7.93 -11.63 -16.56
CA LEU A 139 -7.75 -12.82 -15.72
C LEU A 139 -7.29 -14.05 -16.51
N ASP A 140 -7.58 -14.11 -17.80
CA ASP A 140 -7.15 -15.24 -18.62
C ASP A 140 -5.68 -15.10 -19.03
N GLU A 141 -5.24 -13.89 -19.36
CA GLU A 141 -3.80 -13.61 -19.53
C GLU A 141 -3.05 -13.85 -18.19
N LEU A 142 -3.61 -13.41 -17.05
CA LEU A 142 -3.02 -13.70 -15.74
C LEU A 142 -2.77 -15.19 -15.56
N LYS A 143 -3.79 -16.04 -15.77
CA LYS A 143 -3.65 -17.50 -15.61
C LYS A 143 -2.59 -18.11 -16.52
N GLN A 144 -2.38 -17.56 -17.71
CA GLN A 144 -1.39 -18.02 -18.68
C GLN A 144 0.04 -17.67 -18.31
N VAL A 145 0.27 -16.49 -17.69
CA VAL A 145 1.62 -16.05 -17.33
C VAL A 145 2.10 -16.60 -15.98
N LEU A 146 1.17 -17.08 -15.14
CA LEU A 146 1.53 -17.72 -13.86
C LEU A 146 2.24 -19.05 -14.12
N ASN A 147 3.39 -19.23 -13.47
CA ASN A 147 4.22 -20.44 -13.57
C ASN A 147 4.85 -20.81 -12.23
N ASP A 148 5.57 -21.92 -12.17
CA ASP A 148 6.18 -22.47 -10.95
C ASP A 148 7.27 -21.56 -10.33
N ARG A 149 7.75 -20.57 -11.08
CA ARG A 149 8.71 -19.57 -10.60
C ARG A 149 8.03 -18.32 -10.03
N THR A 150 6.73 -18.15 -10.23
CA THR A 150 6.00 -16.99 -9.70
C THR A 150 5.96 -17.04 -8.16
N ARG A 151 6.41 -15.97 -7.52
CA ARG A 151 6.46 -15.83 -6.05
C ARG A 151 5.61 -14.70 -5.52
N LEU A 152 5.09 -13.85 -6.40
CA LEU A 152 4.21 -12.75 -6.03
C LEU A 152 3.33 -12.37 -7.21
N VAL A 153 2.04 -12.23 -6.94
CA VAL A 153 1.11 -11.47 -7.78
C VAL A 153 0.79 -10.16 -7.05
N SER A 154 0.88 -9.02 -7.74
CA SER A 154 0.58 -7.72 -7.15
C SER A 154 -0.35 -6.94 -8.07
N VAL A 155 -1.56 -6.64 -7.61
CA VAL A 155 -2.58 -5.90 -8.37
C VAL A 155 -3.26 -4.91 -7.44
N MET A 156 -3.29 -3.63 -7.80
CA MET A 156 -3.95 -2.59 -7.01
C MET A 156 -5.45 -2.88 -6.86
N HIS A 157 -6.05 -2.43 -5.75
CA HIS A 157 -7.49 -2.60 -5.53
C HIS A 157 -8.31 -1.66 -6.42
N ALA A 158 -7.99 -0.38 -6.37
CA ALA A 158 -8.64 0.66 -7.15
C ALA A 158 -7.59 1.55 -7.82
N ASN A 159 -7.80 1.90 -9.08
CA ASN A 159 -6.89 2.81 -9.75
C ASN A 159 -7.15 4.25 -9.32
N ASN A 160 -6.11 4.94 -8.89
CA ASN A 160 -6.17 6.31 -8.37
C ASN A 160 -6.52 7.38 -9.42
N GLU A 161 -6.36 7.09 -10.71
CA GLU A 161 -6.64 8.06 -11.78
C GLU A 161 -8.03 7.86 -12.39
N ILE A 162 -8.42 6.62 -12.69
CA ILE A 162 -9.67 6.31 -13.39
C ILE A 162 -10.73 5.64 -12.52
N GLY A 163 -10.41 5.29 -11.27
CA GLY A 163 -11.36 4.74 -10.29
C GLY A 163 -11.77 3.28 -10.55
N THR A 164 -11.18 2.59 -11.52
CA THR A 164 -11.51 1.20 -11.84
C THR A 164 -11.17 0.28 -10.68
N LEU A 165 -12.15 -0.49 -10.21
CA LEU A 165 -11.96 -1.55 -9.22
C LEU A 165 -11.50 -2.84 -9.87
N GLN A 166 -10.53 -3.51 -9.25
CA GLN A 166 -10.01 -4.79 -9.71
C GLN A 166 -10.74 -5.97 -9.05
N PRO A 167 -10.86 -7.12 -9.72
CA PRO A 167 -11.52 -8.30 -9.22
C PRO A 167 -10.62 -9.06 -8.21
N ILE A 168 -10.36 -8.43 -7.05
CA ILE A 168 -9.41 -8.95 -6.05
C ILE A 168 -9.82 -10.32 -5.52
N ARG A 169 -11.12 -10.60 -5.42
CA ARG A 169 -11.62 -11.89 -4.97
C ARG A 169 -11.23 -13.01 -5.92
N GLU A 170 -11.49 -12.82 -7.20
CA GLU A 170 -11.15 -13.77 -8.28
C GLU A 170 -9.64 -13.95 -8.39
N LEU A 171 -8.88 -12.86 -8.26
CA LEU A 171 -7.41 -12.90 -8.20
C LEU A 171 -6.93 -13.74 -7.01
N SER A 172 -7.54 -13.55 -5.83
CA SER A 172 -7.22 -14.31 -4.64
C SER A 172 -7.50 -15.81 -4.81
N GLU A 173 -8.62 -16.17 -5.43
CA GLU A 173 -8.97 -17.57 -5.71
C GLU A 173 -7.94 -18.21 -6.66
N ILE A 174 -7.57 -17.52 -7.76
CA ILE A 174 -6.56 -18.01 -8.73
C ILE A 174 -5.20 -18.19 -8.07
N CYS A 175 -4.75 -17.22 -7.27
CA CYS A 175 -3.46 -17.25 -6.58
C CYS A 175 -3.42 -18.36 -5.51
N SER A 176 -4.48 -18.49 -4.72
CA SER A 176 -4.60 -19.50 -3.66
C SER A 176 -4.53 -20.94 -4.19
N LEU A 177 -5.17 -21.22 -5.34
CA LEU A 177 -5.11 -22.53 -6.00
C LEU A 177 -3.68 -22.91 -6.42
N ARG A 178 -2.79 -21.95 -6.57
CA ARG A 178 -1.37 -22.16 -6.95
C ARG A 178 -0.40 -21.93 -5.79
N GLY A 179 -0.88 -21.60 -4.60
CA GLY A 179 -0.04 -21.29 -3.44
C GLY A 179 0.84 -20.04 -3.62
N ILE A 180 0.39 -19.10 -4.45
CA ILE A 180 1.12 -17.85 -4.74
C ILE A 180 0.52 -16.73 -3.88
N PRO A 181 1.33 -15.96 -3.11
CA PRO A 181 0.85 -14.79 -2.40
C PRO A 181 0.28 -13.73 -3.36
N LEU A 182 -0.89 -13.18 -3.01
CA LEU A 182 -1.46 -11.99 -3.64
C LEU A 182 -1.19 -10.77 -2.76
N HIS A 183 -0.60 -9.74 -3.34
CA HIS A 183 -0.47 -8.41 -2.77
C HIS A 183 -1.43 -7.46 -3.48
N THR A 184 -2.06 -6.57 -2.72
CA THR A 184 -2.85 -5.48 -3.29
C THR A 184 -2.43 -4.14 -2.69
N ASP A 185 -2.17 -3.14 -3.56
CA ASP A 185 -2.12 -1.74 -3.15
C ASP A 185 -3.57 -1.26 -3.00
N ALA A 186 -3.98 -1.02 -1.78
CA ALA A 186 -5.32 -0.57 -1.43
C ALA A 186 -5.29 0.84 -0.81
N ALA A 187 -4.42 1.73 -1.31
CA ALA A 187 -4.31 3.11 -0.84
C ALA A 187 -5.56 3.95 -1.19
N GLN A 188 -6.32 3.52 -2.20
CA GLN A 188 -7.62 4.06 -2.59
C GLN A 188 -8.74 3.16 -2.05
#